data_298cf2883c1d1f83b8bc50157970a44e
#
_entry.id   298cf2883c1d1f83b8bc50157970a44e
#
_cell.length_a   1.000
_cell.length_b   1.000
_cell.length_c   1.000
_cell.angle_alpha   90.00
_cell.angle_beta   90.00
_cell.angle_gamma   90.00
#
_symmetry.space_group_name_H-M   'P 1'
#
loop_
_entity.id
_entity.type
_entity.pdbx_description
1 polymer ?
#
loop_
_entity_poly.entity_id
_entity_poly.type
_entity_poly.pdbx_seq_one_letter_code
_entity_poly.pdbx_strand_id
1 'polypeptide(L)'
;FTLIPHAVMDNRDYVNLSYKSVKLLLDLAYQYRGKNNGNLTAAFSILRQRGWKREATIGAAIKELIAANLIIRTREGYFQNPKSRCALYALTWQSIDECKGKDLEISPTTTPPRKFSLEK
;
A
#
# COMPACT_ATOMS: atom_id res chain seq x y z
N PHE A 1 -14.50 -4.90 -8.07
CA PHE A 1 -13.32 -5.01 -8.94
C PHE A 1 -12.15 -4.18 -8.41
N THR A 2 -10.93 -4.55 -8.81
CA THR A 2 -9.72 -3.81 -8.47
C THR A 2 -9.30 -2.98 -9.67
N LEU A 3 -8.96 -1.71 -9.44
CA LEU A 3 -8.66 -0.76 -10.52
C LEU A 3 -7.26 -0.19 -10.36
N ILE A 4 -6.42 -0.39 -11.38
CA ILE A 4 -5.13 0.27 -11.46
C ILE A 4 -5.11 1.07 -12.76
N PRO A 5 -4.95 2.40 -12.67
CA PRO A 5 -4.97 3.23 -13.89
C PRO A 5 -3.85 2.90 -14.85
N HIS A 6 -4.13 3.04 -16.15
CA HIS A 6 -3.09 2.85 -17.16
C HIS A 6 -1.88 3.76 -16.93
N ALA A 7 -2.10 5.00 -16.46
CA ALA A 7 -1.00 5.93 -16.18
C ALA A 7 -0.03 5.38 -15.14
N VAL A 8 -0.52 4.61 -14.17
CA VAL A 8 0.32 3.93 -13.18
C VAL A 8 1.10 2.79 -13.84
N MET A 9 0.39 1.95 -14.59
CA MET A 9 1.00 0.77 -15.23
C MET A 9 2.00 1.14 -16.31
N ASP A 10 1.85 2.31 -16.94
CA ASP A 10 2.78 2.80 -17.95
C ASP A 10 3.98 3.51 -17.35
N ASN A 11 3.93 3.83 -16.05
CA ASN A 11 5.03 4.53 -15.38
C ASN A 11 6.21 3.59 -15.16
N ARG A 12 7.43 4.11 -15.35
CA ARG A 12 8.66 3.32 -15.21
C ARG A 12 8.80 2.69 -13.82
N ASP A 13 8.33 3.37 -12.79
CA ASP A 13 8.41 2.84 -11.43
C ASP A 13 7.60 1.56 -11.28
N TYR A 14 6.48 1.45 -11.98
CA TYR A 14 5.70 0.21 -12.01
C TYR A 14 6.36 -0.83 -12.93
N VAL A 15 6.75 -0.42 -14.14
CA VAL A 15 7.31 -1.34 -15.15
C VAL A 15 8.55 -2.07 -14.63
N ASN A 16 9.35 -1.40 -13.80
CA ASN A 16 10.61 -1.95 -13.29
C ASN A 16 10.45 -2.76 -12.00
N LEU A 17 9.23 -2.94 -11.50
CA LEU A 17 9.01 -3.72 -10.27
C LEU A 17 9.33 -5.21 -10.47
N SER A 18 9.79 -5.85 -9.39
CA SER A 18 9.86 -7.30 -9.34
C SER A 18 8.44 -7.89 -9.35
N TYR A 19 8.31 -9.16 -9.73
CA TYR A 19 7.01 -9.84 -9.75
C TYR A 19 6.36 -9.86 -8.37
N LYS A 20 7.14 -10.04 -7.32
CA LYS A 20 6.63 -10.07 -5.95
C LYS A 20 6.04 -8.73 -5.54
N SER A 21 6.70 -7.64 -5.93
CA SER A 21 6.18 -6.30 -5.64
C SER A 21 4.91 -6.00 -6.41
N VAL A 22 4.81 -6.46 -7.67
CA VAL A 22 3.56 -6.34 -8.45
C VAL A 22 2.45 -7.10 -7.74
N LYS A 23 2.72 -8.33 -7.28
CA LYS A 23 1.72 -9.11 -6.55
C LYS A 23 1.28 -8.39 -5.28
N LEU A 24 2.22 -7.83 -4.51
CA LEU A 24 1.85 -7.12 -3.30
C LEU A 24 1.02 -5.88 -3.61
N LEU A 25 1.39 -5.13 -4.65
CA LEU A 25 0.62 -3.96 -5.06
C LEU A 25 -0.82 -4.35 -5.41
N LEU A 26 -1.01 -5.47 -6.12
CA LEU A 26 -2.34 -5.97 -6.44
C LEU A 26 -3.10 -6.38 -5.17
N ASP A 27 -2.44 -7.05 -4.23
CA ASP A 27 -3.08 -7.47 -2.98
C ASP A 27 -3.46 -6.28 -2.11
N LEU A 28 -2.67 -5.20 -2.13
CA LEU A 28 -3.03 -3.96 -1.44
C LEU A 28 -4.18 -3.24 -2.15
N ALA A 29 -4.11 -3.11 -3.47
CA ALA A 29 -5.16 -2.47 -4.25
C ALA A 29 -6.49 -3.22 -4.12
N TYR A 30 -6.44 -4.54 -4.00
CA TYR A 30 -7.62 -5.38 -3.77
C TYR A 30 -8.38 -4.98 -2.49
N GLN A 31 -7.66 -4.51 -1.46
CA GLN A 31 -8.27 -4.12 -0.20
C GLN A 31 -8.98 -2.77 -0.28
N TYR A 32 -8.67 -1.94 -1.27
CA TYR A 32 -9.26 -0.61 -1.39
C TYR A 32 -10.74 -0.70 -1.73
N ARG A 33 -11.57 0.04 -0.99
CA ARG A 33 -13.04 0.03 -1.12
C ARG A 33 -13.62 1.43 -1.34
N GLY A 34 -12.80 2.39 -1.72
CA GLY A 34 -13.24 3.76 -2.03
C GLY A 34 -13.08 4.76 -0.90
N LYS A 35 -13.00 4.33 0.35
CA LYS A 35 -12.90 5.22 1.52
C LYS A 35 -11.89 4.77 2.55
N ASN A 36 -11.05 3.81 2.23
CA ASN A 36 -10.11 3.21 3.19
C ASN A 36 -8.66 3.28 2.70
N ASN A 37 -8.34 4.23 1.84
CA ASN A 37 -6.96 4.40 1.39
C ASN A 37 -6.13 5.00 2.54
N GLY A 38 -5.26 4.23 3.09
CA GLY A 38 -4.51 4.52 4.31
C GLY A 38 -4.68 3.42 5.35
N ASN A 39 -5.69 2.56 5.18
CA ASN A 39 -5.95 1.42 6.07
C ASN A 39 -5.68 0.09 5.37
N LEU A 40 -4.74 0.07 4.44
CA LEU A 40 -4.37 -1.16 3.73
C LEU A 40 -3.27 -1.87 4.50
N THR A 41 -3.39 -3.20 4.64
CA THR A 41 -2.47 -3.96 5.48
C THR A 41 -1.64 -4.94 4.66
N ALA A 42 -0.39 -5.14 5.09
CA ALA A 42 0.49 -6.17 4.57
C ALA A 42 0.82 -7.20 5.65
N ALA A 43 -0.05 -7.35 6.65
CA ALA A 43 0.14 -8.31 7.74
C ALA A 43 0.21 -9.74 7.18
N PHE A 44 1.19 -10.52 7.64
CA PHE A 44 1.39 -11.88 7.14
C PHE A 44 0.16 -12.76 7.41
N SER A 45 -0.50 -12.58 8.54
CA SER A 45 -1.72 -13.33 8.88
C SER A 45 -2.82 -13.18 7.81
N ILE A 46 -2.85 -12.03 7.14
CA ILE A 46 -3.79 -11.76 6.05
C ILE A 46 -3.23 -12.27 4.72
N LEU A 47 -1.99 -11.90 4.41
CA LEU A 47 -1.40 -12.18 3.09
C LEU A 47 -1.08 -13.65 2.87
N ARG A 48 -0.83 -14.42 3.93
CA ARG A 48 -0.61 -15.87 3.76
C ARG A 48 -1.81 -16.56 3.12
N GLN A 49 -3.01 -16.02 3.33
CA GLN A 49 -4.23 -16.54 2.70
C GLN A 49 -4.30 -16.19 1.22
N ARG A 50 -3.44 -15.30 0.76
CA ARG A 50 -3.33 -14.85 -0.63
C ARG A 50 -2.12 -15.46 -1.33
N GLY A 51 -1.54 -16.50 -0.76
CA GLY A 51 -0.42 -17.21 -1.38
C GLY A 51 0.97 -16.78 -0.95
N TRP A 52 1.09 -15.85 -0.01
CA TRP A 52 2.38 -15.45 0.52
C TRP A 52 2.88 -16.50 1.51
N LYS A 53 4.15 -16.88 1.38
CA LYS A 53 4.73 -18.00 2.15
C LYS A 53 5.70 -17.53 3.23
N ARG A 54 6.30 -16.36 3.08
CA ARG A 54 7.34 -15.85 3.97
C ARG A 54 7.14 -14.37 4.25
N GLU A 55 7.23 -14.01 5.52
CA GLU A 55 7.12 -12.64 5.97
C GLU A 55 8.24 -11.76 5.40
N ALA A 56 9.47 -12.30 5.33
CA ALA A 56 10.61 -11.58 4.79
C ALA A 56 10.41 -11.17 3.33
N THR A 57 9.72 -12.00 2.54
CA THR A 57 9.41 -11.69 1.13
C THR A 57 8.46 -10.49 1.03
N ILE A 58 7.47 -10.44 1.91
CA ILE A 58 6.55 -9.31 1.99
C ILE A 58 7.31 -8.04 2.37
N GLY A 59 8.19 -8.12 3.37
CA GLY A 59 8.99 -6.97 3.81
C GLY A 59 9.84 -6.38 2.70
N ALA A 60 10.47 -7.23 1.89
CA ALA A 60 11.28 -6.78 0.76
C ALA A 60 10.41 -6.11 -0.31
N ALA A 61 9.21 -6.65 -0.58
CA ALA A 61 8.28 -6.07 -1.53
C ALA A 61 7.77 -4.70 -1.06
N ILE A 62 7.48 -4.56 0.24
CA ILE A 62 7.08 -3.28 0.82
C ILE A 62 8.16 -2.22 0.57
N LYS A 63 9.41 -2.56 0.85
CA LYS A 63 10.53 -1.63 0.66
C LYS A 63 10.64 -1.19 -0.80
N GLU A 64 10.50 -2.11 -1.71
CA GLU A 64 10.55 -1.80 -3.14
C GLU A 64 9.41 -0.88 -3.55
N LEU A 65 8.18 -1.16 -3.11
CA LEU A 65 7.02 -0.34 -3.45
C LEU A 65 7.10 1.07 -2.86
N ILE A 66 7.64 1.22 -1.65
CA ILE A 66 7.85 2.53 -1.03
C ILE A 66 8.93 3.29 -1.81
N ALA A 67 10.04 2.64 -2.13
CA ALA A 67 11.12 3.25 -2.90
C ALA A 67 10.64 3.69 -4.29
N ALA A 68 9.72 2.93 -4.90
CA ALA A 68 9.13 3.27 -6.19
C ALA A 68 8.02 4.32 -6.08
N ASN A 69 7.69 4.78 -4.88
CA ASN A 69 6.64 5.76 -4.62
C ASN A 69 5.28 5.32 -5.17
N LEU A 70 4.97 4.05 -5.03
CA LEU A 70 3.67 3.48 -5.41
C LEU A 70 2.77 3.29 -4.20
N ILE A 71 3.37 3.15 -3.01
CA ILE A 71 2.65 3.15 -1.73
C ILE A 71 3.36 4.06 -0.73
N ILE A 72 2.62 4.50 0.29
CA ILE A 72 3.18 5.20 1.44
C ILE A 72 2.76 4.46 2.70
N ARG A 73 3.63 4.47 3.71
CA ARG A 73 3.28 3.96 5.04
C ARG A 73 2.54 5.07 5.79
N THR A 74 1.30 4.78 6.17
CA THR A 74 0.44 5.75 6.87
C THR A 74 0.49 5.57 8.37
N ARG A 75 0.95 4.41 8.85
CA ARG A 75 1.08 4.11 10.28
C ARG A 75 2.18 3.09 10.47
N GLU A 76 3.09 3.35 11.41
CA GLU A 76 4.13 2.40 11.78
C GLU A 76 3.52 1.24 12.58
N GLY A 77 4.06 0.03 12.35
CA GLY A 77 3.71 -1.12 13.13
C GLY A 77 4.64 -1.27 14.32
N TYR A 78 4.15 -1.86 15.40
CA TYR A 78 4.99 -2.20 16.54
C TYR A 78 4.39 -3.36 17.33
N PHE A 79 5.26 -4.02 18.06
CA PHE A 79 4.86 -5.05 19.02
C PHE A 79 5.12 -4.52 20.43
N GLN A 80 4.03 -4.26 21.16
CA GLN A 80 4.09 -3.95 22.58
C GLN A 80 2.99 -4.76 23.26
N ASN A 81 3.38 -5.61 24.18
CA ASN A 81 2.40 -6.36 24.95
C ASN A 81 1.80 -5.45 26.02
N PRO A 82 0.44 -5.23 26.12
CA PRO A 82 -0.59 -5.89 25.30
C PRO A 82 -0.95 -5.16 24.00
N LYS A 83 -0.25 -4.09 23.63
CA LYS A 83 -0.63 -3.25 22.50
C LYS A 83 0.31 -3.46 21.31
N SER A 84 -0.02 -4.41 20.45
CA SER A 84 0.63 -4.51 19.15
C SER A 84 -0.29 -3.94 18.06
N ARG A 85 0.31 -3.42 16.98
CA ARG A 85 -0.45 -2.99 15.82
C ARG A 85 0.35 -3.19 14.55
N CYS A 86 -0.36 -3.42 13.44
CA CYS A 86 0.27 -3.57 12.14
C CYS A 86 0.53 -2.21 11.50
N ALA A 87 1.59 -2.12 10.70
CA ALA A 87 1.80 -0.99 9.81
C ALA A 87 0.65 -0.93 8.81
N LEU A 88 0.28 0.28 8.39
CA LEU A 88 -0.76 0.51 7.40
C LEU A 88 -0.23 1.32 6.24
N TYR A 89 -0.89 1.19 5.09
CA TYR A 89 -0.39 1.74 3.82
C TYR A 89 -1.51 2.40 3.03
N ALA A 90 -1.11 3.26 2.09
CA ALA A 90 -1.99 3.89 1.13
C ALA A 90 -1.39 3.78 -0.27
N LEU A 91 -2.27 3.71 -1.27
CA LEU A 91 -1.89 3.79 -2.68
C LEU A 91 -1.63 5.26 -3.03
N THR A 92 -0.58 5.55 -3.78
CA THR A 92 -0.20 6.93 -4.07
C THR A 92 -1.05 7.58 -5.16
N TRP A 93 -1.78 6.79 -5.95
CA TRP A 93 -2.64 7.33 -7.01
C TRP A 93 -4.07 7.63 -6.56
N GLN A 94 -4.37 7.43 -5.28
CA GLN A 94 -5.65 7.78 -4.67
C GLN A 94 -5.42 8.77 -3.54
N SER A 95 -6.40 9.61 -3.27
CA SER A 95 -6.32 10.48 -2.09
C SER A 95 -6.31 9.63 -0.82
N ILE A 96 -5.65 10.12 0.23
CA ILE A 96 -5.59 9.43 1.51
C ILE A 96 -6.85 9.75 2.29
N ASP A 97 -7.52 8.71 2.77
CA ASP A 97 -8.78 8.84 3.51
C ASP A 97 -8.52 8.99 5.02
N GLU A 98 -9.50 9.51 5.73
CA GLU A 98 -9.37 9.76 7.17
C GLU A 98 -9.18 8.47 7.98
N CYS A 99 -9.87 7.40 7.62
CA CYS A 99 -9.80 6.09 8.29
C CYS A 99 -9.96 6.22 9.80
N LYS A 100 -11.15 6.63 10.25
CA LYS A 100 -11.46 6.87 11.66
C LYS A 100 -11.11 5.67 12.54
N GLY A 101 -10.50 5.96 13.70
CA GLY A 101 -10.15 4.94 14.68
C GLY A 101 -8.87 4.18 14.38
N LYS A 102 -8.14 4.51 13.30
CA LYS A 102 -6.93 3.80 12.90
C LYS A 102 -5.64 4.51 13.31
N ASP A 103 -5.73 5.72 13.85
CA ASP A 103 -4.56 6.49 14.32
C ASP A 103 -3.48 6.64 13.25
N LEU A 104 -3.88 7.06 12.05
CA LEU A 104 -2.92 7.29 10.98
C LEU A 104 -1.99 8.45 11.34
N GLU A 105 -0.71 8.29 10.98
CA GLU A 105 0.34 9.28 11.24
C GLU A 105 0.46 10.30 10.11
N ILE A 106 -0.37 10.16 9.08
CA ILE A 106 -0.41 11.04 7.92
C ILE A 106 -1.82 11.63 7.84
N SER A 107 -1.89 12.93 7.57
CA SER A 107 -3.18 13.63 7.41
C SER A 107 -3.89 13.19 6.13
N PRO A 108 -5.23 13.12 6.14
CA PRO A 108 -5.99 12.87 4.91
C PRO A 108 -5.69 13.91 3.84
N THR A 109 -5.81 13.53 2.58
CA THR A 109 -5.61 14.45 1.46
C THR A 109 -6.87 14.50 0.61
N THR A 110 -7.05 15.61 -0.11
CA THR A 110 -8.15 15.76 -1.07
C THR A 110 -7.73 15.39 -2.49
N THR A 111 -6.42 15.23 -2.69
CA THR A 111 -5.86 14.84 -4.00
C THR A 111 -4.89 13.69 -3.78
N PRO A 112 -4.62 12.87 -4.82
CA PRO A 112 -3.62 11.81 -4.71
C PRO A 112 -2.24 12.38 -4.37
N PRO A 113 -1.45 11.70 -3.51
CA PRO A 113 -0.07 12.11 -3.24
C PRO A 113 0.81 12.17 -4.48
N ARG A 114 0.48 11.38 -5.49
CA ARG A 114 1.23 11.35 -6.75
C ARG A 114 0.25 11.36 -7.92
N LYS A 115 0.45 12.31 -8.85
CA LYS A 115 -0.42 12.47 -10.02
C LYS A 115 0.26 11.86 -11.25
N PHE A 116 0.10 10.56 -11.41
CA PHE A 116 0.74 9.80 -12.48
C PHE A 116 0.39 10.31 -13.88
N SER A 117 -0.84 10.78 -14.08
CA SER A 117 -1.29 11.26 -15.38
C SER A 117 -0.53 12.52 -15.85
N LEU A 118 0.14 13.22 -14.92
CA LEU A 118 0.94 14.41 -15.23
C LEU A 118 2.42 14.08 -15.46
N GLU A 119 2.83 12.83 -15.20
CA GLU A 119 4.22 12.39 -15.37
C GLU A 119 4.41 11.80 -16.76
N LYS A 120 5.53 12.11 -17.36
CA LYS A 120 5.87 11.60 -18.71
C LYS A 120 7.15 10.78 -18.67
#